data_8bebddf9039df386f48e7b8bcef679ff
#
_entry.id   8bebddf9039df386f48e7b8bcef679ff
#
_cell.length_a   1.000
_cell.length_b   1.000
_cell.length_c   1.000
_cell.angle_alpha   90.00
_cell.angle_beta   90.00
_cell.angle_gamma   90.00
#
_symmetry.space_group_name_H-M   'P 1'
#
loop_
_entity.id
_entity.type
_entity.pdbx_description
1 polymer ?
#
loop_
_entity_poly.entity_id
_entity_poly.type
_entity_poly.pdbx_seq_one_letter_code
_entity_poly.pdbx_strand_id
1 'polypeptide(L)' 'MEIVKIKEFTGEFAENKDIARDLRLKNLLPALETASSITFDFGGVQGATQSFIHALVSDALRKYPDTI' A
#
# COMPACT_ATOMS: atom_id res chain seq x y z
N MET A 1 -3.66 -14.17 5.33
CA MET A 1 -3.26 -13.21 4.25
C MET A 1 -4.31 -12.13 4.13
N GLU A 2 -3.86 -10.89 4.03
CA GLU A 2 -4.77 -9.75 3.85
C GLU A 2 -4.69 -9.26 2.40
N ILE A 3 -5.85 -8.95 1.81
CA ILE A 3 -5.92 -8.36 0.48
C ILE A 3 -6.56 -6.99 0.61
N VAL A 4 -5.84 -5.95 0.20
CA VAL A 4 -6.32 -4.57 0.24
C VAL A 4 -6.62 -4.12 -1.18
N LYS A 5 -7.88 -3.84 -1.46
CA LYS A 5 -8.29 -3.37 -2.79
C LYS A 5 -8.13 -1.86 -2.85
N ILE A 6 -7.10 -1.44 -3.53
CA ILE A 6 -6.72 -0.02 -3.59
C ILE A 6 -7.85 0.83 -4.18
N LYS A 7 -8.57 0.31 -5.17
CA LYS A 7 -9.66 1.04 -5.81
C LYS A 7 -10.74 1.47 -4.82
N GLU A 8 -10.99 0.69 -3.79
CA GLU A 8 -12.00 1.05 -2.79
C GLU A 8 -11.61 2.30 -1.99
N PHE A 9 -10.33 2.64 -1.94
CA PHE A 9 -9.83 3.79 -1.20
C PHE A 9 -9.53 4.99 -2.11
N THR A 10 -9.11 4.75 -3.35
CA THR A 10 -8.64 5.81 -4.24
C THR A 10 -9.53 6.05 -5.45
N GLY A 11 -10.43 5.10 -5.78
CA GLY A 11 -11.13 5.12 -7.05
C GLY A 11 -10.21 4.70 -8.18
N GLU A 12 -10.47 5.21 -9.38
CA GLU A 12 -9.74 4.78 -10.57
C GLU A 12 -8.31 5.31 -10.63
N PHE A 13 -7.99 6.37 -9.87
CA PHE A 13 -6.67 6.98 -9.89
C PHE A 13 -6.08 7.04 -8.50
N ALA A 14 -5.00 6.33 -8.28
CA ALA A 14 -4.28 6.29 -7.00
C ALA A 14 -3.21 7.39 -7.02
N GLU A 15 -3.59 8.58 -6.56
CA GLU A 15 -2.69 9.74 -6.59
C GLU A 15 -2.65 10.54 -5.29
N ASN A 16 -3.54 10.24 -4.33
CA ASN A 16 -3.58 10.96 -3.07
C ASN A 16 -2.61 10.34 -2.06
N LYS A 17 -1.54 11.07 -1.75
CA LYS A 17 -0.50 10.58 -0.84
C LYS A 17 -1.02 10.36 0.58
N ASP A 18 -2.04 11.09 1.01
CA ASP A 18 -2.60 10.90 2.34
C ASP A 18 -3.27 9.54 2.46
N ILE A 19 -3.94 9.09 1.40
CA ILE A 19 -4.54 7.76 1.37
C ILE A 19 -3.43 6.70 1.42
N ALA A 20 -2.36 6.90 0.65
CA ALA A 20 -1.22 5.97 0.66
C ALA A 20 -0.62 5.85 2.05
N ARG A 21 -0.47 6.97 2.74
CA ARG A 21 0.07 6.98 4.10
C ARG A 21 -0.84 6.26 5.08
N ASP A 22 -2.16 6.46 4.96
CA ASP A 22 -3.12 5.77 5.80
C ASP A 22 -3.05 4.26 5.59
N LEU A 23 -2.98 3.81 4.34
CA LEU A 23 -2.87 2.39 4.03
C LEU A 23 -1.58 1.80 4.59
N ARG A 24 -0.47 2.54 4.50
CA ARG A 24 0.79 2.10 5.07
C ARG A 24 0.68 1.93 6.58
N LEU A 25 0.15 2.93 7.27
CA LEU A 25 0.09 2.92 8.73
C LEU A 25 -0.92 1.93 9.28
N LYS A 26 -2.06 1.78 8.62
CA LYS A 26 -3.16 0.96 9.13
C LYS A 26 -3.13 -0.48 8.64
N ASN A 27 -2.54 -0.72 7.48
CA ASN A 27 -2.58 -2.05 6.85
C ASN A 27 -1.19 -2.65 6.66
N LEU A 28 -0.28 -1.91 6.02
CA LEU A 28 1.01 -2.47 5.65
C LEU A 28 1.93 -2.70 6.86
N LEU A 29 2.15 -1.67 7.67
CA LEU A 29 3.07 -1.80 8.80
C LEU A 29 2.60 -2.81 9.85
N PRO A 30 1.31 -2.84 10.24
CA PRO A 30 0.86 -3.89 11.15
C PRO A 30 1.05 -5.29 10.59
N ALA A 31 0.82 -5.50 9.30
CA ALA A 31 1.04 -6.81 8.68
C ALA A 31 2.51 -7.20 8.74
N LEU A 32 3.41 -6.26 8.48
CA LEU A 32 4.84 -6.53 8.52
C LEU A 32 5.32 -6.81 9.94
N GLU A 33 4.79 -6.09 10.93
CA GLU A 33 5.15 -6.30 12.33
C GLU A 33 4.76 -7.67 12.84
N THR A 34 3.65 -8.22 12.33
CA THR A 34 3.18 -9.55 12.72
C THR A 34 3.67 -10.63 11.77
N ALA A 35 4.52 -10.28 10.82
CA ALA A 35 5.02 -11.20 9.78
C ALA A 35 3.90 -11.82 8.95
N SER A 36 2.78 -11.12 8.81
CA SER A 36 1.65 -11.56 8.01
C SER A 36 1.85 -11.18 6.54
N SER A 37 1.25 -11.97 5.65
CA SER A 37 1.24 -11.64 4.23
C SER A 37 0.20 -10.58 3.94
N ILE A 38 0.54 -9.63 3.06
CA ILE A 38 -0.39 -8.61 2.62
C ILE A 38 -0.22 -8.40 1.12
N THR A 39 -1.34 -8.24 0.43
CA THR A 39 -1.36 -7.99 -1.01
C THR A 39 -2.16 -6.72 -1.28
N PHE A 40 -1.58 -5.81 -2.05
CA PHE A 40 -2.29 -4.62 -2.54
C PHE A 40 -2.80 -4.90 -3.94
N ASP A 41 -4.12 -4.98 -4.07
CA ASP A 41 -4.78 -5.26 -5.34
C ASP A 41 -5.12 -3.94 -6.04
N PHE A 42 -4.48 -3.69 -7.17
CA PHE A 42 -4.71 -2.51 -7.99
C PHE A 42 -5.73 -2.78 -9.11
N GLY A 43 -6.47 -3.87 -9.02
CA GLY A 43 -7.50 -4.18 -10.01
C GLY A 43 -8.53 -3.07 -10.13
N GLY A 44 -8.79 -2.60 -11.34
CA GLY A 44 -9.69 -1.50 -11.60
C GLY A 44 -9.08 -0.11 -11.44
N VAL A 45 -7.87 -0.01 -10.91
CA VAL A 45 -7.13 1.25 -10.84
C VAL A 45 -6.47 1.49 -12.20
N GLN A 46 -6.83 2.59 -12.86
CA GLN A 46 -6.32 2.90 -14.19
C GLN A 46 -4.95 3.55 -14.16
N GLY A 47 -4.64 4.27 -13.10
CA GLY A 47 -3.35 4.91 -12.97
C GLY A 47 -2.98 5.12 -11.52
N ALA A 48 -1.68 5.02 -11.24
CA ALA A 48 -1.13 5.29 -9.91
C ALA A 48 0.12 6.14 -10.08
N THR A 49 0.24 7.22 -9.31
CA THR A 49 1.42 8.06 -9.39
C THR A 49 2.58 7.39 -8.67
N GLN A 50 3.80 7.72 -9.12
CA GLN A 50 5.00 7.26 -8.45
C GLN A 50 5.03 7.73 -7.00
N SER A 51 4.55 8.95 -6.75
CA SER A 51 4.48 9.49 -5.40
C SER A 51 3.56 8.68 -4.49
N PHE A 52 2.42 8.21 -5.02
CA PHE A 52 1.50 7.36 -4.27
C PHE A 52 2.19 6.05 -3.88
N ILE A 53 2.78 5.36 -4.84
CA ILE A 53 3.46 4.08 -4.60
C ILE A 53 4.60 4.27 -3.62
N HIS A 54 5.39 5.32 -3.79
CA HIS A 54 6.52 5.60 -2.91
C HIS A 54 6.05 5.87 -1.47
N ALA A 55 4.99 6.65 -1.31
CA ALA A 55 4.44 6.93 0.02
C ALA A 55 3.88 5.67 0.67
N LEU A 56 3.36 4.75 -0.13
CA LEU A 56 2.78 3.51 0.38
C LEU A 56 3.85 2.55 0.91
N VAL A 57 4.97 2.40 0.19
CA VAL A 57 5.91 1.32 0.48
C VAL A 57 7.30 1.78 0.95
N SER A 58 7.60 3.08 0.97
CA SER A 58 8.96 3.54 1.22
C SER A 58 9.54 3.08 2.56
N ASP A 59 8.81 3.24 3.65
CA ASP A 59 9.29 2.81 4.96
C ASP A 59 9.38 1.30 5.06
N ALA A 60 8.45 0.59 4.44
CA ALA A 60 8.45 -0.85 4.45
C ALA A 60 9.64 -1.42 3.69
N LEU A 61 9.98 -0.82 2.55
CA LEU A 61 11.17 -1.23 1.79
C LEU A 61 12.46 -0.97 2.55
N ARG A 62 12.48 0.08 3.36
CA ARG A 62 13.66 0.42 4.15
C ARG A 62 13.84 -0.52 5.34
N LYS A 63 12.76 -0.86 6.04
CA LYS A 63 12.82 -1.68 7.26
C LYS A 63 12.70 -3.17 6.99
N TYR A 64 11.95 -3.55 5.97
CA TYR A 64 11.63 -4.95 5.68
C TYR A 64 11.82 -5.25 4.19
N PRO A 65 13.05 -5.08 3.66
CA PRO A 65 13.27 -5.22 2.21
C PRO A 65 12.99 -6.61 1.67
N ASP A 66 13.11 -7.63 2.51
CA ASP A 66 12.92 -9.01 2.08
C ASP A 66 11.47 -9.47 2.13
N THR A 67 10.57 -8.65 2.67
CA THR A 67 9.17 -9.01 2.86
C THR A 67 8.28 -8.55 1.71
N ILE A 68 8.70 -7.55 0.97
CA ILE A 68 7.90 -6.91 -0.07
C ILE A 68 8.37 -7.30 -1.46
#